data_4136a722286dac23ba538b92e06f6636
#
_entry.id   4136a722286dac23ba538b92e06f6636
#
_cell.length_a   1.000
_cell.length_b   1.000
_cell.length_c   1.000
_cell.angle_alpha   90.00
_cell.angle_beta   90.00
_cell.angle_gamma   90.00
#
_symmetry.space_group_name_H-M   'P 1'
#
loop_
_entity.id
_entity.type
_entity.pdbx_description
1 polymer ?
#
loop_
_entity_poly.entity_id
_entity_poly.type
_entity_poly.pdbx_seq_one_letter_code
_entity_poly.pdbx_strand_id
1 'polypeptide(L)'
;MGWPKQINGAGGIRAPFHDMIEIVPTLMVARGIWPPRVSRQLAWVLLVLLSACKVGPDFKTPTAPLAERWLQSGDPSVKIDHQDYERWWTVFHDPTLDRLIDIAYHQNLTLLAAGTRVLEARAVLGVSIGEFYPQTQQVGANVGYNQASSVDPTSNPVHELGNYWRASLGTQIVWELDFWGKFRRGVESADASYLASIATYDDVLVTLVADVATSYVGIRTFQQQIHIAQENVVKQKRALQIARDRFHGGTSTALDVYQAQNVLAQTESTIPQLTAQLQQGQAALLVLLGMAPESLDALLAGPPTIPAPPRIVVLGIPADLIRRRPDIRSAELQAAAQSAQIGIARADLFPAFVLGGFFGTVAGSSDLNRVNEVFSARGIQFAFGPSFSWPVLNYGQITNNVRVQDARLQTLLINYQNSVLRAQKEVESSLSGFLQGRTQVDLLRRSVAAATDALRIALEQYRLGTRDFTTVLTAEQNLYQAQNDLAIASGNLSASLVSLYRALGGGWQIREGNEFVNAATRDQMRSRTNWGKLLPENGKPQAPTPGLPGPADRGPDVRPPKW
;
A
#
# COMPACT_ATOMS: atom_id res chain seq x y z
N MET A 1 -41.41 1.21 25.02
CA MET A 1 -42.40 2.00 24.26
C MET A 1 -41.70 2.59 23.04
N GLY A 2 -42.10 2.18 21.88
CA GLY A 2 -42.27 2.92 20.67
C GLY A 2 -41.18 2.75 19.59
N TRP A 3 -41.27 1.69 18.81
CA TRP A 3 -40.66 1.59 17.47
C TRP A 3 -41.51 2.39 16.46
N PRO A 4 -40.94 3.04 15.47
CA PRO A 4 -41.61 3.30 14.19
C PRO A 4 -41.06 2.45 13.07
N LYS A 5 -41.98 1.86 12.42
CA LYS A 5 -42.21 1.16 11.16
C LYS A 5 -41.21 1.32 10.03
N GLN A 6 -40.92 0.17 9.43
CA GLN A 6 -40.49 -0.08 8.05
C GLN A 6 -41.02 0.92 7.02
N ILE A 7 -40.11 1.35 6.15
CA ILE A 7 -40.47 1.79 4.79
C ILE A 7 -39.76 0.85 3.82
N ASN A 8 -40.56 -0.03 3.20
CA ASN A 8 -40.21 -0.79 2.02
C ASN A 8 -40.03 0.16 0.85
N GLY A 9 -38.87 0.14 0.22
CA GLY A 9 -38.57 0.80 -1.02
C GLY A 9 -37.60 -0.05 -1.82
N ALA A 10 -38.06 -1.17 -2.36
CA ALA A 10 -37.33 -1.98 -3.32
C ALA A 10 -37.28 -1.26 -4.67
N GLY A 11 -36.28 -0.41 -4.88
CA GLY A 11 -35.88 0.11 -6.18
C GLY A 11 -34.83 -0.80 -6.79
N GLY A 12 -35.23 -1.90 -7.39
CA GLY A 12 -34.34 -2.76 -8.18
C GLY A 12 -33.82 -2.00 -9.40
N ILE A 13 -32.52 -1.70 -9.41
CA ILE A 13 -31.80 -1.26 -10.62
C ILE A 13 -31.65 -2.51 -11.49
N ARG A 14 -32.61 -2.71 -12.39
CA ARG A 14 -32.49 -3.67 -13.49
C ARG A 14 -31.41 -3.15 -14.43
N ALA A 15 -30.38 -3.95 -14.62
CA ALA A 15 -29.30 -3.70 -15.58
C ALA A 15 -29.86 -3.58 -17.03
N PRO A 16 -29.25 -2.75 -17.89
CA PRO A 16 -29.70 -2.54 -19.27
C PRO A 16 -29.33 -3.69 -20.22
N PHE A 17 -29.30 -4.93 -19.73
CA PHE A 17 -29.07 -6.12 -20.57
C PHE A 17 -30.28 -6.50 -21.43
N HIS A 18 -31.45 -5.94 -21.14
CA HIS A 18 -32.67 -6.30 -21.88
C HIS A 18 -32.75 -5.63 -23.25
N ASP A 19 -32.17 -4.43 -23.40
CA ASP A 19 -32.28 -3.67 -24.66
C ASP A 19 -31.28 -4.11 -25.75
N MET A 20 -30.20 -4.80 -25.40
CA MET A 20 -29.23 -5.37 -26.37
C MET A 20 -29.69 -6.72 -26.95
N ILE A 21 -30.65 -7.38 -26.31
CA ILE A 21 -31.17 -8.68 -26.74
C ILE A 21 -32.19 -8.54 -27.88
N GLU A 22 -32.85 -7.39 -28.02
CA GLU A 22 -33.86 -7.18 -29.08
C GLU A 22 -33.27 -6.73 -30.43
N ILE A 23 -32.04 -6.20 -30.49
CA ILE A 23 -31.44 -5.67 -31.70
C ILE A 23 -30.80 -6.75 -32.58
N VAL A 24 -30.27 -7.82 -32.00
CA VAL A 24 -29.55 -8.88 -32.75
C VAL A 24 -30.46 -9.82 -33.54
N PRO A 25 -31.67 -10.20 -33.06
CA PRO A 25 -32.58 -11.04 -33.84
C PRO A 25 -33.19 -10.38 -35.06
N THR A 26 -33.30 -9.05 -35.05
CA THR A 26 -34.00 -8.30 -36.12
C THR A 26 -33.15 -8.11 -37.38
N LEU A 27 -31.83 -8.09 -37.24
CA LEU A 27 -30.89 -7.95 -38.37
C LEU A 27 -30.62 -9.25 -39.15
N MET A 28 -30.78 -10.42 -38.52
CA MET A 28 -30.55 -11.72 -39.18
C MET A 28 -31.79 -12.29 -39.91
N VAL A 29 -33.01 -11.77 -39.64
CA VAL A 29 -34.26 -12.25 -40.25
C VAL A 29 -34.54 -11.60 -41.63
N ALA A 30 -33.80 -10.57 -42.02
CA ALA A 30 -34.07 -9.79 -43.24
C ALA A 30 -33.63 -10.44 -44.57
N ARG A 31 -32.94 -11.61 -44.54
CA ARG A 31 -32.61 -12.37 -45.77
C ARG A 31 -32.84 -13.86 -45.54
N GLY A 32 -33.90 -14.40 -46.07
CA GLY A 32 -34.49 -15.73 -45.96
C GLY A 32 -33.57 -16.95 -46.26
N ILE A 33 -32.50 -17.12 -45.55
CA ILE A 33 -31.55 -18.26 -45.69
C ILE A 33 -31.83 -19.38 -44.70
N TRP A 34 -32.59 -19.13 -43.60
CA TRP A 34 -32.92 -20.15 -42.60
C TRP A 34 -34.36 -20.01 -42.09
N PRO A 35 -35.04 -21.15 -41.75
CA PRO A 35 -36.42 -21.10 -41.22
C PRO A 35 -36.42 -20.40 -39.84
N PRO A 36 -37.38 -19.52 -39.57
CA PRO A 36 -37.36 -18.58 -38.42
C PRO A 36 -37.44 -19.24 -37.05
N ARG A 37 -37.75 -20.51 -36.97
CA ARG A 37 -37.76 -21.27 -35.71
C ARG A 37 -36.39 -21.85 -35.32
N VAL A 38 -35.56 -22.27 -36.27
CA VAL A 38 -34.24 -22.83 -36.05
C VAL A 38 -33.22 -21.75 -35.68
N SER A 39 -33.34 -20.55 -36.26
CA SER A 39 -32.47 -19.42 -35.98
C SER A 39 -32.64 -18.87 -34.56
N ARG A 40 -33.87 -18.85 -34.05
CA ARG A 40 -34.15 -18.42 -32.67
C ARG A 40 -33.64 -19.44 -31.63
N GLN A 41 -33.82 -20.73 -31.87
CA GLN A 41 -33.34 -21.77 -30.97
C GLN A 41 -31.79 -21.82 -30.96
N LEU A 42 -31.12 -21.68 -32.10
CA LEU A 42 -29.67 -21.59 -32.18
C LEU A 42 -29.13 -20.34 -31.50
N ALA A 43 -29.80 -19.19 -31.64
CA ALA A 43 -29.43 -17.95 -30.95
C ALA A 43 -29.57 -18.09 -29.42
N TRP A 44 -30.63 -18.73 -28.93
CA TRP A 44 -30.82 -19.00 -27.49
C TRP A 44 -29.80 -20.02 -26.96
N VAL A 45 -29.49 -21.08 -27.68
CA VAL A 45 -28.43 -22.05 -27.35
C VAL A 45 -27.07 -21.39 -27.34
N LEU A 46 -26.78 -20.51 -28.31
CA LEU A 46 -25.52 -19.74 -28.33
C LEU A 46 -25.45 -18.76 -27.16
N LEU A 47 -26.53 -18.08 -26.80
CA LEU A 47 -26.61 -17.16 -25.66
C LEU A 47 -26.45 -17.90 -24.31
N VAL A 48 -27.01 -19.07 -24.16
CA VAL A 48 -26.86 -19.92 -22.97
C VAL A 48 -25.44 -20.49 -22.87
N LEU A 49 -24.83 -20.85 -24.00
CA LEU A 49 -23.43 -21.30 -24.05
C LEU A 49 -22.43 -20.16 -23.76
N LEU A 50 -22.75 -18.93 -24.10
CA LEU A 50 -21.94 -17.74 -23.83
C LEU A 50 -21.93 -17.31 -22.35
N SER A 51 -22.92 -17.71 -21.57
CA SER A 51 -23.05 -17.26 -20.17
C SER A 51 -22.48 -18.22 -19.12
N ALA A 52 -21.96 -19.40 -19.48
CA ALA A 52 -21.93 -20.51 -18.53
C ALA A 52 -20.55 -21.01 -18.05
N CYS A 53 -19.42 -20.71 -18.66
CA CYS A 53 -18.17 -21.38 -18.28
C CYS A 53 -17.03 -20.40 -17.96
N LYS A 54 -16.90 -20.04 -16.68
CA LYS A 54 -15.71 -19.43 -16.11
C LYS A 54 -14.86 -20.54 -15.48
N VAL A 55 -13.75 -20.91 -16.13
CA VAL A 55 -12.88 -21.98 -15.64
C VAL A 55 -11.94 -21.51 -14.56
N GLY A 56 -11.46 -22.44 -13.73
CA GLY A 56 -10.54 -22.17 -12.62
C GLY A 56 -11.27 -22.04 -11.28
N PRO A 57 -10.49 -21.97 -10.18
CA PRO A 57 -11.04 -21.85 -8.84
C PRO A 57 -11.57 -20.43 -8.60
N ASP A 58 -12.67 -20.31 -7.85
CA ASP A 58 -13.07 -19.05 -7.27
C ASP A 58 -12.32 -18.84 -5.95
N PHE A 59 -11.82 -17.62 -5.75
CA PHE A 59 -11.10 -17.30 -4.53
C PHE A 59 -12.04 -17.36 -3.32
N LYS A 60 -11.53 -17.99 -2.24
CA LYS A 60 -12.15 -17.95 -0.92
C LYS A 60 -11.13 -17.45 0.07
N THR A 61 -11.53 -16.51 0.93
CA THR A 61 -10.69 -16.00 1.99
C THR A 61 -10.12 -17.14 2.83
N PRO A 62 -8.81 -17.29 2.93
CA PRO A 62 -8.20 -18.38 3.66
C PRO A 62 -8.42 -18.23 5.17
N THR A 63 -8.57 -19.32 5.87
CA THR A 63 -8.57 -19.33 7.32
C THR A 63 -7.16 -19.11 7.83
N ALA A 64 -7.02 -18.28 8.88
CA ALA A 64 -5.76 -18.08 9.56
C ALA A 64 -5.91 -18.42 11.06
N PRO A 65 -4.85 -18.90 11.72
CA PRO A 65 -4.87 -19.15 13.16
C PRO A 65 -4.95 -17.82 13.90
N LEU A 66 -6.05 -17.62 14.63
CA LEU A 66 -6.32 -16.42 15.42
C LEU A 66 -6.44 -16.77 16.89
N ALA A 67 -5.82 -15.98 17.76
CA ALA A 67 -6.05 -16.04 19.18
C ALA A 67 -7.46 -15.50 19.50
N GLU A 68 -8.16 -16.11 20.43
CA GLU A 68 -9.47 -15.63 20.88
C GLU A 68 -9.38 -14.36 21.71
N ARG A 69 -8.28 -14.18 22.46
CA ARG A 69 -8.02 -13.04 23.34
C ARG A 69 -6.54 -12.69 23.30
N TRP A 70 -6.24 -11.43 23.60
CA TRP A 70 -4.88 -10.99 23.86
C TRP A 70 -4.38 -11.60 25.17
N LEU A 71 -3.09 -11.99 25.21
CA LEU A 71 -2.49 -12.61 26.39
C LEU A 71 -2.56 -11.72 27.64
N GLN A 72 -2.49 -10.40 27.44
CA GLN A 72 -2.47 -9.41 28.52
C GLN A 72 -3.81 -8.67 28.69
N SER A 73 -4.90 -9.22 28.14
CA SER A 73 -6.26 -8.63 28.24
C SER A 73 -6.80 -8.51 29.67
N GLY A 74 -6.19 -9.20 30.64
CA GLY A 74 -6.56 -9.11 32.07
C GLY A 74 -5.88 -7.98 32.83
N ASP A 75 -4.96 -7.21 32.23
CA ASP A 75 -4.30 -6.08 32.91
C ASP A 75 -5.30 -4.91 33.10
N PRO A 76 -5.37 -4.29 34.30
CA PRO A 76 -6.28 -3.17 34.57
C PRO A 76 -6.08 -1.93 33.67
N SER A 77 -4.92 -1.84 33.02
CA SER A 77 -4.58 -0.76 32.08
C SER A 77 -5.05 -1.03 30.65
N VAL A 78 -5.60 -2.21 30.40
CA VAL A 78 -6.10 -2.64 29.10
C VAL A 78 -7.62 -2.71 29.16
N LYS A 79 -8.29 -1.95 28.30
CA LYS A 79 -9.72 -2.02 28.12
C LYS A 79 -10.04 -2.59 26.76
N ILE A 80 -10.83 -3.64 26.71
CA ILE A 80 -11.34 -4.21 25.46
C ILE A 80 -12.63 -3.48 25.09
N ASP A 81 -12.55 -2.62 24.08
CA ASP A 81 -13.69 -1.81 23.62
C ASP A 81 -13.46 -1.40 22.16
N HIS A 82 -14.51 -0.96 21.49
CA HIS A 82 -14.39 -0.43 20.13
C HIS A 82 -13.83 0.99 20.18
N GLN A 83 -12.66 1.21 19.60
CA GLN A 83 -12.02 2.52 19.47
C GLN A 83 -11.83 2.86 17.99
N ASP A 84 -12.00 4.14 17.69
CA ASP A 84 -11.55 4.73 16.45
C ASP A 84 -10.04 4.94 16.49
N TYR A 85 -9.32 4.34 15.54
CA TYR A 85 -7.88 4.46 15.42
C TYR A 85 -7.46 5.44 14.30
N GLU A 86 -8.39 6.22 13.77
CA GLU A 86 -8.14 7.11 12.62
C GLU A 86 -7.03 8.11 12.92
N ARG A 87 -7.13 8.77 14.06
CA ARG A 87 -6.16 9.78 14.53
C ARG A 87 -5.59 9.42 15.90
N TRP A 88 -5.10 8.20 16.03
CA TRP A 88 -4.62 7.65 17.29
C TRP A 88 -3.56 8.51 18.00
N TRP A 89 -2.73 9.26 17.25
CA TRP A 89 -1.65 10.09 17.84
C TRP A 89 -2.17 11.27 18.66
N THR A 90 -3.43 11.67 18.51
CA THR A 90 -4.05 12.70 19.33
C THR A 90 -4.14 12.33 20.82
N VAL A 91 -3.96 11.05 21.17
CA VAL A 91 -3.88 10.60 22.58
C VAL A 91 -2.70 11.19 23.34
N PHE A 92 -1.68 11.70 22.62
CA PHE A 92 -0.55 12.40 23.23
C PHE A 92 -0.84 13.87 23.55
N HIS A 93 -1.95 14.43 23.07
CA HIS A 93 -2.33 15.82 23.24
C HIS A 93 -1.21 16.82 22.86
N ASP A 94 -0.49 16.51 21.78
CA ASP A 94 0.66 17.28 21.30
C ASP A 94 0.38 17.87 19.92
N PRO A 95 0.06 19.18 19.81
CA PRO A 95 -0.25 19.82 18.55
C PRO A 95 0.94 19.89 17.58
N THR A 96 2.18 19.76 18.07
CA THR A 96 3.36 19.67 17.23
C THR A 96 3.37 18.34 16.48
N LEU A 97 3.07 17.24 17.17
CA LEU A 97 2.95 15.93 16.56
C LEU A 97 1.84 15.89 15.50
N ASP A 98 0.66 16.46 15.84
CA ASP A 98 -0.46 16.54 14.89
C ASP A 98 -0.05 17.26 13.59
N ARG A 99 0.65 18.39 13.72
CA ARG A 99 1.15 19.16 12.57
C ARG A 99 2.20 18.42 11.75
N LEU A 100 3.14 17.73 12.39
CA LEU A 100 4.18 16.96 11.70
C LEU A 100 3.58 15.82 10.88
N ILE A 101 2.57 15.13 11.42
CA ILE A 101 1.87 14.05 10.70
C ILE A 101 1.10 14.62 9.50
N ASP A 102 0.45 15.76 9.66
CA ASP A 102 -0.28 16.42 8.56
C ASP A 102 0.68 16.81 7.42
N ILE A 103 1.83 17.41 7.74
CA ILE A 103 2.88 17.76 6.75
C ILE A 103 3.37 16.49 6.04
N ALA A 104 3.71 15.43 6.80
CA ALA A 104 4.20 14.18 6.24
C ALA A 104 3.18 13.55 5.29
N TYR A 105 1.90 13.51 5.68
CA TYR A 105 0.83 12.97 4.83
C TYR A 105 0.76 13.67 3.47
N HIS A 106 0.94 15.00 3.42
CA HIS A 106 0.80 15.77 2.19
C HIS A 106 2.08 15.82 1.33
N GLN A 107 3.26 15.65 1.92
CA GLN A 107 4.54 15.92 1.26
C GLN A 107 5.48 14.72 1.14
N ASN A 108 5.24 13.62 1.89
CA ASN A 108 6.13 12.47 1.88
C ASN A 108 6.23 11.83 0.51
N LEU A 109 7.46 11.74 -0.03
CA LEU A 109 7.72 11.23 -1.38
C LEU A 109 7.48 9.72 -1.51
N THR A 110 7.68 8.95 -0.46
CA THR A 110 7.42 7.49 -0.46
C THR A 110 5.92 7.21 -0.53
N LEU A 111 5.11 7.97 0.21
CA LEU A 111 3.65 7.88 0.15
C LEU A 111 3.14 8.33 -1.22
N LEU A 112 3.70 9.40 -1.77
CA LEU A 112 3.36 9.90 -3.11
C LEU A 112 3.68 8.86 -4.19
N ALA A 113 4.85 8.19 -4.09
CA ALA A 113 5.22 7.09 -4.99
C ALA A 113 4.26 5.89 -4.86
N ALA A 114 3.81 5.56 -3.64
CA ALA A 114 2.77 4.55 -3.44
C ALA A 114 1.45 4.96 -4.11
N GLY A 115 1.07 6.23 -4.02
CA GLY A 115 -0.11 6.77 -4.70
C GLY A 115 -0.05 6.66 -6.22
N THR A 116 1.13 6.91 -6.83
CA THR A 116 1.29 6.73 -8.29
C THR A 116 1.18 5.27 -8.70
N ARG A 117 1.61 4.30 -7.86
CA ARG A 117 1.42 2.86 -8.12
C ARG A 117 -0.06 2.45 -8.08
N VAL A 118 -0.88 3.10 -7.27
CA VAL A 118 -2.34 2.90 -7.29
C VAL A 118 -2.92 3.33 -8.63
N LEU A 119 -2.49 4.48 -9.18
CA LEU A 119 -2.91 4.94 -10.50
C LEU A 119 -2.42 4.02 -11.62
N GLU A 120 -1.19 3.52 -11.53
CA GLU A 120 -0.64 2.50 -12.44
C GLU A 120 -1.50 1.23 -12.44
N ALA A 121 -1.79 0.67 -11.26
CA ALA A 121 -2.61 -0.53 -11.14
C ALA A 121 -4.03 -0.32 -11.71
N ARG A 122 -4.59 0.87 -11.52
CA ARG A 122 -5.88 1.25 -12.12
C ARG A 122 -5.80 1.32 -13.65
N ALA A 123 -4.72 1.82 -14.20
CA ALA A 123 -4.51 1.84 -15.65
C ALA A 123 -4.34 0.42 -16.20
N VAL A 124 -3.61 -0.47 -15.51
CA VAL A 124 -3.48 -1.91 -15.85
C VAL A 124 -4.83 -2.61 -15.84
N LEU A 125 -5.70 -2.31 -14.86
CA LEU A 125 -7.09 -2.80 -14.88
C LEU A 125 -7.81 -2.33 -16.16
N GLY A 126 -7.64 -1.07 -16.57
CA GLY A 126 -8.18 -0.56 -17.84
C GLY A 126 -7.67 -1.31 -19.06
N VAL A 127 -6.39 -1.70 -19.09
CA VAL A 127 -5.82 -2.55 -20.15
C VAL A 127 -6.52 -3.91 -20.18
N SER A 128 -6.65 -4.57 -19.02
CA SER A 128 -7.30 -5.89 -18.93
C SER A 128 -8.78 -5.84 -19.34
N ILE A 129 -9.49 -4.76 -19.02
CA ILE A 129 -10.86 -4.52 -19.52
C ILE A 129 -10.85 -4.34 -21.04
N GLY A 130 -9.86 -3.63 -21.59
CA GLY A 130 -9.70 -3.47 -23.05
C GLY A 130 -9.50 -4.79 -23.77
N GLU A 131 -8.75 -5.73 -23.20
CA GLU A 131 -8.52 -7.06 -23.75
C GLU A 131 -9.76 -7.96 -23.83
N PHE A 132 -10.82 -7.64 -23.08
CA PHE A 132 -12.11 -8.34 -23.19
C PHE A 132 -12.84 -8.06 -24.50
N TYR A 133 -12.60 -6.90 -25.12
CA TYR A 133 -13.17 -6.50 -26.41
C TYR A 133 -12.28 -6.96 -27.57
N PRO A 134 -12.65 -6.77 -28.85
CA PRO A 134 -11.81 -7.19 -29.96
C PRO A 134 -10.36 -6.75 -29.78
N GLN A 135 -9.44 -7.73 -29.65
CA GLN A 135 -8.07 -7.46 -29.26
C GLN A 135 -7.23 -6.83 -30.36
N THR A 136 -7.59 -7.10 -31.62
CA THR A 136 -6.93 -6.47 -32.77
C THR A 136 -7.91 -5.67 -33.58
N GLN A 137 -7.64 -4.39 -33.75
CA GLN A 137 -8.36 -3.46 -34.61
C GLN A 137 -7.30 -2.58 -35.26
N GLN A 138 -6.87 -2.93 -36.44
CA GLN A 138 -5.78 -2.20 -37.09
C GLN A 138 -6.10 -1.87 -38.53
N VAL A 139 -5.72 -0.67 -38.97
CA VAL A 139 -5.66 -0.28 -40.34
C VAL A 139 -4.23 -0.49 -40.84
N GLY A 140 -4.07 -1.20 -41.92
CA GLY A 140 -2.78 -1.49 -42.50
C GLY A 140 -2.76 -1.23 -44.00
N ALA A 141 -1.63 -0.76 -44.49
CA ALA A 141 -1.35 -0.65 -45.90
C ALA A 141 -0.04 -1.38 -46.19
N ASN A 142 -0.01 -2.11 -47.27
CA ASN A 142 1.19 -2.79 -47.75
C ASN A 142 1.32 -2.61 -49.26
N VAL A 143 2.54 -2.33 -49.72
CA VAL A 143 2.93 -2.39 -51.13
C VAL A 143 4.18 -3.24 -51.23
N GLY A 144 4.16 -4.27 -52.07
CA GLY A 144 5.29 -5.19 -52.21
C GLY A 144 5.38 -5.74 -53.62
N TYR A 145 6.59 -6.02 -54.04
CA TYR A 145 6.87 -6.78 -55.27
C TYR A 145 7.01 -8.26 -54.92
N ASN A 146 6.24 -9.10 -55.57
CA ASN A 146 6.17 -10.50 -55.32
C ASN A 146 6.68 -11.28 -56.55
N GLN A 147 7.52 -12.23 -56.34
CA GLN A 147 7.89 -13.20 -57.34
C GLN A 147 7.23 -14.55 -57.02
N ALA A 148 6.33 -14.98 -57.86
CA ALA A 148 5.72 -16.30 -57.67
C ALA A 148 6.71 -17.40 -58.04
N SER A 149 6.72 -18.50 -57.29
CA SER A 149 7.52 -19.69 -57.62
C SER A 149 6.94 -20.36 -58.86
N SER A 150 7.79 -20.63 -59.84
CA SER A 150 7.39 -21.36 -61.07
C SER A 150 7.20 -22.86 -60.83
N VAL A 151 7.68 -23.40 -59.71
CA VAL A 151 7.62 -24.84 -59.37
C VAL A 151 6.60 -25.16 -58.27
N ASP A 152 6.00 -24.15 -57.62
CA ASP A 152 4.94 -24.34 -56.64
C ASP A 152 3.57 -23.99 -57.25
N PRO A 153 2.75 -24.99 -57.55
CA PRO A 153 1.43 -24.77 -58.14
C PRO A 153 0.44 -24.04 -57.19
N THR A 154 0.73 -23.97 -55.89
CA THR A 154 -0.12 -23.33 -54.92
C THR A 154 0.20 -21.84 -54.77
N SER A 155 1.40 -21.42 -55.10
CA SER A 155 1.83 -20.02 -54.99
C SER A 155 1.41 -19.14 -56.18
N ASN A 156 0.97 -19.77 -57.29
CA ASN A 156 0.55 -19.06 -58.50
C ASN A 156 -0.77 -19.62 -59.06
N PRO A 157 -1.91 -19.33 -58.42
CA PRO A 157 -3.24 -19.75 -58.88
C PRO A 157 -3.65 -19.11 -60.21
N VAL A 158 -2.94 -18.06 -60.65
CA VAL A 158 -3.14 -17.39 -61.94
C VAL A 158 -1.84 -17.47 -62.70
N HIS A 159 -1.67 -18.52 -63.51
CA HIS A 159 -0.48 -18.84 -64.34
C HIS A 159 0.05 -17.68 -65.22
N GLU A 160 -0.64 -16.54 -65.25
CA GLU A 160 -0.30 -15.41 -66.11
C GLU A 160 0.51 -14.30 -65.45
N LEU A 161 0.66 -14.30 -64.11
CA LEU A 161 1.23 -13.13 -63.38
C LEU A 161 2.68 -13.35 -62.92
N GLY A 162 3.52 -14.10 -63.50
CA GLY A 162 4.96 -14.27 -63.12
C GLY A 162 5.39 -13.47 -61.87
N ASN A 163 5.95 -12.32 -62.11
CA ASN A 163 6.30 -11.35 -61.07
C ASN A 163 5.24 -10.22 -61.07
N TYR A 164 4.78 -9.84 -59.88
CA TYR A 164 3.75 -8.81 -59.74
C TYR A 164 3.92 -7.91 -58.54
N TRP A 165 3.46 -6.67 -58.68
CA TRP A 165 3.26 -5.74 -57.58
C TRP A 165 1.92 -6.04 -56.92
N ARG A 166 1.90 -5.99 -55.58
CA ARG A 166 0.67 -6.11 -54.82
C ARG A 166 0.58 -4.94 -53.86
N ALA A 167 -0.56 -4.27 -53.85
CA ALA A 167 -0.91 -3.27 -52.85
C ALA A 167 -2.18 -3.70 -52.12
N SER A 168 -2.23 -3.43 -50.83
CA SER A 168 -3.42 -3.63 -50.01
C SER A 168 -3.57 -2.49 -49.04
N LEU A 169 -4.79 -2.06 -48.81
CA LEU A 169 -5.20 -1.08 -47.79
C LEU A 169 -6.47 -1.62 -47.15
N GLY A 170 -6.49 -1.80 -45.85
CA GLY A 170 -7.67 -2.34 -45.19
C GLY A 170 -7.63 -2.32 -43.69
N THR A 171 -8.76 -2.69 -43.10
CA THR A 171 -8.95 -2.85 -41.67
C THR A 171 -9.03 -4.33 -41.35
N GLN A 172 -8.26 -4.77 -40.37
CA GLN A 172 -8.31 -6.11 -39.80
C GLN A 172 -8.88 -6.04 -38.38
N ILE A 173 -9.83 -6.92 -38.09
CA ILE A 173 -10.42 -7.10 -36.76
C ILE A 173 -10.22 -8.55 -36.36
N VAL A 174 -9.69 -8.78 -35.16
CA VAL A 174 -9.59 -10.11 -34.57
C VAL A 174 -10.09 -10.06 -33.13
N TRP A 175 -11.01 -10.94 -32.81
CA TRP A 175 -11.62 -11.04 -31.50
C TRP A 175 -11.63 -12.49 -31.01
N GLU A 176 -10.85 -12.82 -30.00
CA GLU A 176 -10.97 -14.07 -29.26
C GLU A 176 -12.16 -13.96 -28.32
N LEU A 177 -13.14 -14.84 -28.50
CA LEU A 177 -14.38 -14.85 -27.70
C LEU A 177 -14.11 -15.51 -26.35
N ASP A 178 -14.55 -14.89 -25.27
CA ASP A 178 -14.28 -15.34 -23.91
C ASP A 178 -15.20 -16.49 -23.44
N PHE A 179 -15.23 -17.60 -24.16
CA PHE A 179 -16.04 -18.77 -23.79
C PHE A 179 -15.67 -19.35 -22.43
N TRP A 180 -14.35 -19.45 -22.17
CA TRP A 180 -13.81 -20.12 -20.99
C TRP A 180 -13.51 -19.14 -19.84
N GLY A 181 -13.82 -17.88 -20.01
CA GLY A 181 -13.61 -16.85 -19.00
C GLY A 181 -12.15 -16.41 -18.84
N LYS A 182 -11.29 -16.60 -19.84
CA LYS A 182 -9.88 -16.19 -19.82
C LYS A 182 -9.73 -14.69 -19.55
N PHE A 183 -10.40 -13.87 -20.34
CA PHE A 183 -10.33 -12.41 -20.21
C PHE A 183 -11.09 -11.92 -18.97
N ARG A 184 -12.23 -12.54 -18.62
CA ARG A 184 -12.93 -12.25 -17.35
C ARG A 184 -12.06 -12.55 -16.13
N ARG A 185 -11.28 -13.64 -16.15
CA ARG A 185 -10.27 -13.93 -15.09
C ARG A 185 -9.12 -12.93 -15.12
N GLY A 186 -8.73 -12.42 -16.31
CA GLY A 186 -7.76 -11.35 -16.45
C GLY A 186 -8.21 -10.07 -15.74
N VAL A 187 -9.44 -9.63 -16.00
CA VAL A 187 -10.05 -8.47 -15.33
C VAL A 187 -10.16 -8.70 -13.81
N GLU A 188 -10.59 -9.90 -13.37
CA GLU A 188 -10.67 -10.25 -11.94
C GLU A 188 -9.30 -10.19 -11.26
N SER A 189 -8.25 -10.70 -11.90
CA SER A 189 -6.87 -10.62 -11.40
C SER A 189 -6.38 -9.18 -11.30
N ALA A 190 -6.64 -8.37 -12.33
CA ALA A 190 -6.22 -6.98 -12.37
C ALA A 190 -6.99 -6.12 -11.35
N ASP A 191 -8.29 -6.37 -11.15
CA ASP A 191 -9.11 -5.69 -10.13
C ASP A 191 -8.62 -6.02 -8.72
N ALA A 192 -8.38 -7.29 -8.42
CA ALA A 192 -7.80 -7.70 -7.14
C ALA A 192 -6.41 -7.08 -6.91
N SER A 193 -5.57 -6.99 -7.95
CA SER A 193 -4.26 -6.33 -7.89
C SER A 193 -4.38 -4.82 -7.67
N TYR A 194 -5.36 -4.17 -8.29
CA TYR A 194 -5.66 -2.75 -8.04
C TYR A 194 -6.09 -2.51 -6.59
N LEU A 195 -6.99 -3.34 -6.05
CA LEU A 195 -7.39 -3.26 -4.64
C LEU A 195 -6.23 -3.55 -3.68
N ALA A 196 -5.35 -4.50 -4.03
CA ALA A 196 -4.12 -4.77 -3.27
C ALA A 196 -3.17 -3.57 -3.25
N SER A 197 -3.08 -2.82 -4.35
CA SER A 197 -2.26 -1.60 -4.42
C SER A 197 -2.79 -0.49 -3.50
N ILE A 198 -4.12 -0.36 -3.35
CA ILE A 198 -4.74 0.56 -2.40
C ILE A 198 -4.40 0.15 -0.97
N ALA A 199 -4.55 -1.14 -0.63
CA ALA A 199 -4.20 -1.63 0.69
C ALA A 199 -2.68 -1.45 0.98
N THR A 200 -1.82 -1.59 -0.02
CA THR A 200 -0.38 -1.31 0.12
C THR A 200 -0.11 0.18 0.36
N TYR A 201 -0.85 1.08 -0.29
CA TYR A 201 -0.77 2.52 0.01
C TYR A 201 -1.16 2.81 1.46
N ASP A 202 -2.26 2.20 1.93
CA ASP A 202 -2.74 2.35 3.30
C ASP A 202 -1.70 1.84 4.32
N ASP A 203 -0.99 0.74 4.02
CA ASP A 203 0.10 0.21 4.86
C ASP A 203 1.32 1.15 4.91
N VAL A 204 1.69 1.73 3.78
CA VAL A 204 2.73 2.78 3.71
C VAL A 204 2.34 3.98 4.58
N LEU A 205 1.07 4.37 4.58
CA LEU A 205 0.56 5.48 5.38
C LEU A 205 0.59 5.16 6.88
N VAL A 206 0.15 3.97 7.30
CA VAL A 206 0.27 3.50 8.71
C VAL A 206 1.73 3.56 9.16
N THR A 207 2.63 3.08 8.32
CA THR A 207 4.07 3.08 8.61
C THR A 207 4.61 4.51 8.71
N LEU A 208 4.27 5.39 7.77
CA LEU A 208 4.70 6.79 7.78
C LEU A 208 4.27 7.52 9.05
N VAL A 209 3.01 7.41 9.44
CA VAL A 209 2.48 8.05 10.66
C VAL A 209 3.23 7.57 11.91
N ALA A 210 3.48 6.26 12.00
CA ALA A 210 4.21 5.68 13.11
C ALA A 210 5.69 6.11 13.13
N ASP A 211 6.34 6.17 11.97
CA ASP A 211 7.75 6.57 11.85
C ASP A 211 7.94 8.06 12.20
N VAL A 212 7.01 8.93 11.78
CA VAL A 212 7.00 10.36 12.17
C VAL A 212 6.84 10.49 13.69
N ALA A 213 5.87 9.78 14.28
CA ALA A 213 5.64 9.83 15.72
C ALA A 213 6.85 9.29 16.52
N THR A 214 7.44 8.18 16.08
CA THR A 214 8.62 7.59 16.73
C THR A 214 9.84 8.51 16.63
N SER A 215 10.10 9.10 15.46
CA SER A 215 11.18 10.07 15.25
C SER A 215 10.99 11.30 16.13
N TYR A 216 9.77 11.82 16.22
CA TYR A 216 9.45 12.96 17.08
C TYR A 216 9.69 12.65 18.56
N VAL A 217 9.21 11.50 19.05
CA VAL A 217 9.46 11.04 20.43
C VAL A 217 10.95 10.92 20.71
N GLY A 218 11.72 10.35 19.75
CA GLY A 218 13.18 10.25 19.85
C GLY A 218 13.87 11.62 19.97
N ILE A 219 13.48 12.58 19.12
CA ILE A 219 13.98 13.97 19.17
C ILE A 219 13.71 14.59 20.54
N ARG A 220 12.47 14.48 21.05
CA ARG A 220 12.11 15.01 22.38
C ARG A 220 12.88 14.32 23.50
N THR A 221 13.16 13.03 23.36
CA THR A 221 13.99 12.27 24.31
C THR A 221 15.43 12.81 24.34
N PHE A 222 16.06 13.03 23.17
CA PHE A 222 17.39 13.62 23.11
C PHE A 222 17.43 15.05 23.67
N GLN A 223 16.44 15.88 23.36
CA GLN A 223 16.33 17.22 23.94
C GLN A 223 16.24 17.19 25.47
N GLN A 224 15.46 16.25 26.03
CA GLN A 224 15.34 16.07 27.48
C GLN A 224 16.67 15.59 28.10
N GLN A 225 17.37 14.65 27.47
CA GLN A 225 18.68 14.19 27.94
C GLN A 225 19.73 15.30 27.92
N ILE A 226 19.77 16.13 26.87
CA ILE A 226 20.65 17.30 26.80
C ILE A 226 20.34 18.28 27.93
N HIS A 227 19.06 18.56 28.17
CA HIS A 227 18.63 19.44 29.27
C HIS A 227 19.07 18.89 30.64
N ILE A 228 18.87 17.59 30.90
CA ILE A 228 19.32 16.92 32.11
C ILE A 228 20.85 17.03 32.26
N ALA A 229 21.61 16.78 31.19
CA ALA A 229 23.07 16.90 31.22
C ALA A 229 23.51 18.33 31.54
N GLN A 230 22.90 19.34 30.91
CA GLN A 230 23.19 20.76 31.17
C GLN A 230 22.87 21.16 32.62
N GLU A 231 21.73 20.75 33.18
CA GLU A 231 21.39 20.99 34.58
C GLU A 231 22.39 20.35 35.54
N ASN A 232 22.82 19.12 35.24
CA ASN A 232 23.82 18.44 36.07
C ASN A 232 25.20 19.09 35.95
N VAL A 233 25.61 19.57 34.77
CA VAL A 233 26.84 20.37 34.61
C VAL A 233 26.81 21.61 35.51
N VAL A 234 25.69 22.32 35.62
CA VAL A 234 25.57 23.47 36.52
C VAL A 234 25.75 23.06 37.99
N LYS A 235 25.14 21.93 38.42
CA LYS A 235 25.28 21.41 39.79
C LYS A 235 26.73 20.98 40.09
N GLN A 236 27.35 20.25 39.17
CA GLN A 236 28.74 19.77 39.26
C GLN A 236 29.76 20.92 39.25
N LYS A 237 29.57 21.99 38.48
CA LYS A 237 30.39 23.20 38.56
C LYS A 237 30.33 23.84 39.95
N ARG A 238 29.15 23.84 40.57
CA ARG A 238 29.01 24.31 41.95
C ARG A 238 29.70 23.41 42.98
N ALA A 239 29.62 22.08 42.82
CA ALA A 239 30.33 21.12 43.66
C ALA A 239 31.85 21.26 43.52
N LEU A 240 32.35 21.42 42.28
CA LEU A 240 33.76 21.69 42.03
C LEU A 240 34.24 22.99 42.70
N GLN A 241 33.42 24.06 42.67
CA GLN A 241 33.76 25.30 43.35
C GLN A 241 33.88 25.09 44.89
N ILE A 242 32.94 24.37 45.48
CA ILE A 242 33.00 24.02 46.93
C ILE A 242 34.27 23.20 47.25
N ALA A 243 34.65 22.23 46.41
CA ALA A 243 35.87 21.44 46.57
C ALA A 243 37.13 22.33 46.50
N ARG A 244 37.19 23.27 45.56
CA ARG A 244 38.28 24.24 45.42
C ARG A 244 38.38 25.17 46.65
N ASP A 245 37.29 25.72 47.10
CA ASP A 245 37.25 26.64 48.26
C ASP A 245 37.74 25.91 49.53
N ARG A 246 37.34 24.63 49.75
CA ARG A 246 37.82 23.82 50.85
C ARG A 246 39.28 23.43 50.73
N PHE A 247 39.77 23.14 49.53
CA PHE A 247 41.18 22.88 49.28
C PHE A 247 42.03 24.10 49.59
N HIS A 248 41.62 25.30 49.14
CA HIS A 248 42.29 26.56 49.47
C HIS A 248 42.25 26.88 50.96
N GLY A 249 41.16 26.51 51.64
CA GLY A 249 41.02 26.62 53.07
C GLY A 249 41.77 25.53 53.90
N GLY A 250 42.48 24.62 53.22
CA GLY A 250 43.28 23.57 53.85
C GLY A 250 42.43 22.43 54.48
N THR A 251 41.14 22.38 54.19
CA THR A 251 40.17 21.41 54.77
C THR A 251 39.82 20.22 53.87
N SER A 252 40.41 20.17 52.66
CA SER A 252 40.26 19.03 51.73
C SER A 252 41.55 18.84 50.91
N THR A 253 41.60 17.80 50.07
CA THR A 253 42.78 17.45 49.27
C THR A 253 42.62 17.84 47.80
N ALA A 254 43.76 17.94 47.08
CA ALA A 254 43.72 18.14 45.62
C ALA A 254 42.99 17.00 44.88
N LEU A 255 42.92 15.79 45.50
CA LEU A 255 42.17 14.66 44.96
C LEU A 255 40.70 15.00 44.76
N ASP A 256 40.05 15.65 45.72
CA ASP A 256 38.65 16.06 45.64
C ASP A 256 38.42 16.98 44.43
N VAL A 257 39.33 17.93 44.20
CA VAL A 257 39.25 18.87 43.06
C VAL A 257 39.38 18.12 41.74
N TYR A 258 40.36 17.23 41.59
CA TYR A 258 40.54 16.48 40.35
C TYR A 258 39.42 15.46 40.10
N GLN A 259 38.86 14.84 41.09
CA GLN A 259 37.68 13.98 40.97
C GLN A 259 36.46 14.76 40.51
N ALA A 260 36.20 15.95 41.09
CA ALA A 260 35.14 16.84 40.66
C ALA A 260 35.31 17.29 39.18
N GLN A 261 36.56 17.63 38.80
CA GLN A 261 36.85 17.99 37.39
C GLN A 261 36.59 16.82 36.43
N ASN A 262 36.96 15.60 36.82
CA ASN A 262 36.74 14.41 36.00
C ASN A 262 35.23 14.16 35.78
N VAL A 263 34.41 14.15 36.83
CA VAL A 263 32.95 13.94 36.72
C VAL A 263 32.28 15.03 35.87
N LEU A 264 32.70 16.29 36.09
CA LEU A 264 32.21 17.42 35.28
C LEU A 264 32.54 17.22 33.79
N ALA A 265 33.80 16.91 33.47
CA ALA A 265 34.26 16.71 32.09
C ALA A 265 33.55 15.51 31.45
N GLN A 266 33.31 14.42 32.17
CA GLN A 266 32.52 13.27 31.68
C GLN A 266 31.09 13.70 31.33
N THR A 267 30.41 14.45 32.21
CA THR A 267 29.05 14.93 31.93
C THR A 267 29.03 15.93 30.76
N GLU A 268 29.98 16.88 30.71
CA GLU A 268 30.11 17.81 29.57
C GLU A 268 30.34 17.08 28.24
N SER A 269 31.07 15.96 28.24
CA SER A 269 31.35 15.16 27.04
C SER A 269 30.12 14.43 26.48
N THR A 270 29.09 14.19 27.26
CA THR A 270 27.84 13.58 26.77
C THR A 270 26.98 14.55 25.95
N ILE A 271 27.11 15.87 26.17
CA ILE A 271 26.30 16.89 25.47
C ILE A 271 26.56 16.89 23.96
N PRO A 272 27.82 16.97 23.45
CA PRO A 272 28.07 16.92 22.01
C PRO A 272 27.63 15.58 21.39
N GLN A 273 27.75 14.46 22.09
CA GLN A 273 27.26 13.16 21.63
C GLN A 273 25.72 13.17 21.44
N LEU A 274 24.99 13.62 22.46
CA LEU A 274 23.52 13.73 22.39
C LEU A 274 23.07 14.76 21.35
N THR A 275 23.83 15.85 21.18
CA THR A 275 23.55 16.85 20.15
C THR A 275 23.69 16.26 18.74
N ALA A 276 24.71 15.44 18.50
CA ALA A 276 24.88 14.73 17.23
C ALA A 276 23.70 13.78 16.96
N GLN A 277 23.24 13.02 17.97
CA GLN A 277 22.08 12.13 17.86
C GLN A 277 20.77 12.92 17.60
N LEU A 278 20.62 14.08 18.26
CA LEU A 278 19.49 14.98 18.02
C LEU A 278 19.47 15.45 16.56
N GLN A 279 20.61 15.91 16.03
CA GLN A 279 20.74 16.36 14.64
C GLN A 279 20.46 15.22 13.64
N GLN A 280 20.93 14.00 13.91
CA GLN A 280 20.63 12.83 13.11
C GLN A 280 19.13 12.52 13.11
N GLY A 281 18.48 12.57 14.28
CA GLY A 281 17.05 12.38 14.41
C GLY A 281 16.24 13.46 13.66
N GLN A 282 16.67 14.72 13.73
CA GLN A 282 16.06 15.81 12.98
C GLN A 282 16.22 15.63 11.46
N ALA A 283 17.39 15.21 10.99
CA ALA A 283 17.62 14.92 9.58
C ALA A 283 16.75 13.76 9.08
N ALA A 284 16.58 12.72 9.88
CA ALA A 284 15.68 11.61 9.57
C ALA A 284 14.21 12.07 9.48
N LEU A 285 13.78 12.92 10.40
CA LEU A 285 12.43 13.50 10.38
C LEU A 285 12.19 14.34 9.12
N LEU A 286 13.15 15.15 8.67
CA LEU A 286 13.02 15.94 7.44
C LEU A 286 12.75 15.07 6.20
N VAL A 287 13.39 13.91 6.11
CA VAL A 287 13.11 12.94 5.03
C VAL A 287 11.67 12.43 5.09
N LEU A 288 11.16 12.14 6.30
CA LEU A 288 9.77 11.71 6.47
C LEU A 288 8.77 12.84 6.12
N LEU A 289 9.14 14.09 6.38
CA LEU A 289 8.35 15.26 6.01
C LEU A 289 8.45 15.61 4.51
N GLY A 290 9.37 14.98 3.76
CA GLY A 290 9.61 15.31 2.34
C GLY A 290 10.30 16.66 2.14
N MET A 291 11.07 17.13 3.12
CA MET A 291 11.71 18.45 3.15
C MET A 291 13.21 18.34 2.93
N ALA A 292 13.80 19.37 2.31
CA ALA A 292 15.25 19.50 2.23
C ALA A 292 15.84 19.77 3.63
N PRO A 293 17.15 19.53 3.85
CA PRO A 293 17.79 19.85 5.11
C PRO A 293 17.65 21.33 5.47
N GLU A 294 16.90 21.62 6.51
CA GLU A 294 16.67 22.95 7.08
C GLU A 294 16.49 22.88 8.59
N SER A 295 16.47 24.04 9.29
CA SER A 295 16.21 24.09 10.72
C SER A 295 14.76 23.70 11.02
N LEU A 296 14.57 22.73 11.92
CA LEU A 296 13.27 22.33 12.44
C LEU A 296 12.81 23.15 13.66
N ASP A 297 13.57 24.18 14.09
CA ASP A 297 13.30 24.91 15.34
C ASP A 297 11.89 25.51 15.36
N ALA A 298 11.44 26.06 14.24
CA ALA A 298 10.10 26.64 14.13
C ALA A 298 8.98 25.56 14.18
N LEU A 299 9.22 24.37 13.64
CA LEU A 299 8.27 23.26 13.66
C LEU A 299 8.26 22.55 15.01
N LEU A 300 9.40 22.47 15.70
CA LEU A 300 9.59 21.86 17.00
C LEU A 300 9.43 22.86 18.15
N ALA A 301 8.96 24.08 17.88
CA ALA A 301 8.74 25.11 18.90
C ALA A 301 7.82 24.59 20.01
N GLY A 302 8.15 24.93 21.26
CA GLY A 302 7.42 24.51 22.46
C GLY A 302 8.33 23.84 23.50
N PRO A 303 7.81 23.49 24.68
CA PRO A 303 8.62 22.84 25.72
C PRO A 303 9.18 21.50 25.23
N PRO A 304 10.45 21.19 25.50
CA PRO A 304 11.09 19.95 25.06
C PRO A 304 10.66 18.76 25.94
N THR A 305 9.36 18.55 26.06
CA THR A 305 8.79 17.46 26.87
C THR A 305 8.52 16.24 26.00
N ILE A 306 8.83 15.05 26.53
CA ILE A 306 8.49 13.79 25.89
C ILE A 306 6.97 13.62 25.96
N PRO A 307 6.27 13.38 24.81
CA PRO A 307 4.83 13.14 24.80
C PRO A 307 4.44 12.00 25.74
N ALA A 308 3.58 12.27 26.70
CA ALA A 308 3.20 11.28 27.70
C ALA A 308 2.03 10.42 27.21
N PRO A 309 2.12 9.09 27.26
CA PRO A 309 1.03 8.21 26.86
C PRO A 309 -0.11 8.22 27.90
N PRO A 310 -1.36 7.86 27.49
CA PRO A 310 -2.48 7.71 28.40
C PRO A 310 -2.26 6.56 29.38
N ARG A 311 -2.97 6.60 30.50
CA ARG A 311 -2.86 5.54 31.53
C ARG A 311 -3.56 4.25 31.14
N ILE A 312 -4.60 4.33 30.33
CA ILE A 312 -5.42 3.20 29.87
C ILE A 312 -5.32 3.15 28.36
N VAL A 313 -5.06 1.98 27.83
CA VAL A 313 -5.09 1.70 26.39
C VAL A 313 -6.33 0.90 26.06
N VAL A 314 -7.05 1.34 25.04
CA VAL A 314 -8.23 0.63 24.53
C VAL A 314 -7.81 -0.23 23.34
N LEU A 315 -8.17 -1.50 23.40
CA LEU A 315 -7.89 -2.48 22.34
C LEU A 315 -9.20 -3.08 21.84
N GLY A 316 -9.29 -3.29 20.53
CA GLY A 316 -10.36 -4.12 19.96
C GLY A 316 -10.07 -5.61 20.13
N ILE A 317 -11.02 -6.45 19.73
CA ILE A 317 -10.81 -7.91 19.73
C ILE A 317 -9.82 -8.32 18.62
N PRO A 318 -9.03 -9.39 18.82
CA PRO A 318 -7.99 -9.81 17.86
C PRO A 318 -8.52 -10.03 16.42
N ALA A 319 -9.66 -10.66 16.29
CA ALA A 319 -10.24 -10.99 14.98
C ALA A 319 -10.59 -9.77 14.12
N ASP A 320 -11.13 -8.70 14.73
CA ASP A 320 -11.52 -7.49 13.99
C ASP A 320 -10.33 -6.64 13.59
N LEU A 321 -9.32 -6.55 14.47
CA LEU A 321 -8.13 -5.76 14.21
C LEU A 321 -7.30 -6.31 13.05
N ILE A 322 -7.15 -7.63 12.99
CA ILE A 322 -6.39 -8.28 11.93
C ILE A 322 -7.05 -8.08 10.56
N ARG A 323 -8.37 -8.10 10.48
CA ARG A 323 -9.10 -7.81 9.24
C ARG A 323 -8.97 -6.35 8.77
N ARG A 324 -8.68 -5.42 9.69
CA ARG A 324 -8.52 -3.99 9.39
C ARG A 324 -7.12 -3.62 8.92
N ARG A 325 -6.11 -4.44 9.22
CA ARG A 325 -4.72 -4.16 8.86
C ARG A 325 -4.54 -4.16 7.35
N PRO A 326 -3.99 -3.07 6.77
CA PRO A 326 -3.83 -2.96 5.33
C PRO A 326 -2.84 -3.99 4.74
N ASP A 327 -1.77 -4.34 5.45
CA ASP A 327 -0.79 -5.35 5.02
C ASP A 327 -1.40 -6.74 4.87
N ILE A 328 -2.27 -7.15 5.80
CA ILE A 328 -2.99 -8.43 5.73
C ILE A 328 -4.00 -8.41 4.58
N ARG A 329 -4.70 -7.29 4.40
CA ARG A 329 -5.65 -7.11 3.31
C ARG A 329 -4.95 -7.14 1.94
N SER A 330 -3.77 -6.51 1.83
CA SER A 330 -2.95 -6.56 0.62
C SER A 330 -2.55 -8.00 0.29
N ALA A 331 -2.09 -8.77 1.29
CA ALA A 331 -1.71 -10.17 1.10
C ALA A 331 -2.91 -11.05 0.67
N GLU A 332 -4.10 -10.85 1.23
CA GLU A 332 -5.32 -11.53 0.83
C GLU A 332 -5.69 -11.23 -0.63
N LEU A 333 -5.67 -9.94 -1.02
CA LEU A 333 -6.01 -9.50 -2.36
C LEU A 333 -5.00 -9.97 -3.42
N GLN A 334 -3.71 -10.06 -3.07
CA GLN A 334 -2.69 -10.66 -3.92
C GLN A 334 -2.95 -12.16 -4.15
N ALA A 335 -3.39 -12.89 -3.12
CA ALA A 335 -3.80 -14.29 -3.27
C ALA A 335 -5.06 -14.41 -4.14
N ALA A 336 -6.01 -13.48 -4.03
CA ALA A 336 -7.19 -13.43 -4.89
C ALA A 336 -6.81 -13.20 -6.36
N ALA A 337 -5.91 -12.25 -6.62
CA ALA A 337 -5.39 -11.99 -7.97
C ALA A 337 -4.73 -13.24 -8.56
N GLN A 338 -3.91 -13.94 -7.77
CA GLN A 338 -3.23 -15.16 -8.20
C GLN A 338 -4.19 -16.33 -8.43
N SER A 339 -5.28 -16.43 -7.66
CA SER A 339 -6.34 -17.43 -7.90
C SER A 339 -6.96 -17.27 -9.29
N ALA A 340 -7.21 -16.02 -9.71
CA ALA A 340 -7.70 -15.73 -11.04
C ALA A 340 -6.68 -16.10 -12.15
N GLN A 341 -5.37 -15.97 -11.89
CA GLN A 341 -4.30 -16.40 -12.83
C GLN A 341 -4.32 -17.91 -13.10
N ILE A 342 -4.73 -18.73 -12.14
CA ILE A 342 -4.94 -20.17 -12.37
C ILE A 342 -6.05 -20.36 -13.41
N GLY A 343 -7.13 -19.57 -13.32
CA GLY A 343 -8.22 -19.59 -14.28
C GLY A 343 -7.78 -19.23 -15.71
N ILE A 344 -6.95 -18.19 -15.85
CA ILE A 344 -6.35 -17.79 -17.14
C ILE A 344 -5.53 -18.94 -17.72
N ALA A 345 -4.58 -19.48 -16.96
CA ALA A 345 -3.73 -20.58 -17.40
C ALA A 345 -4.54 -21.86 -17.71
N ARG A 346 -5.64 -22.10 -16.99
CA ARG A 346 -6.52 -23.24 -17.23
C ARG A 346 -7.36 -23.08 -18.51
N ALA A 347 -7.73 -21.84 -18.86
CA ALA A 347 -8.45 -21.55 -20.07
C ALA A 347 -7.64 -21.94 -21.33
N ASP A 348 -6.32 -21.86 -21.29
CA ASP A 348 -5.43 -22.24 -22.40
C ASP A 348 -5.43 -23.77 -22.70
N LEU A 349 -6.03 -24.61 -21.84
CA LEU A 349 -6.24 -26.03 -22.11
C LEU A 349 -7.39 -26.30 -23.10
N PHE A 350 -8.23 -25.32 -23.33
CA PHE A 350 -9.43 -25.44 -24.14
C PHE A 350 -9.28 -24.75 -25.50
N PRO A 351 -10.15 -25.07 -26.49
CA PRO A 351 -10.12 -24.41 -27.78
C PRO A 351 -10.36 -22.90 -27.68
N ALA A 352 -9.50 -22.10 -28.30
CA ALA A 352 -9.75 -20.66 -28.48
C ALA A 352 -10.65 -20.44 -29.71
N PHE A 353 -11.73 -19.72 -29.55
CA PHE A 353 -12.66 -19.35 -30.63
C PHE A 353 -12.43 -17.89 -31.01
N VAL A 354 -12.08 -17.66 -32.28
CA VAL A 354 -11.69 -16.36 -32.79
C VAL A 354 -12.65 -15.94 -33.90
N LEU A 355 -13.16 -14.73 -33.81
CA LEU A 355 -13.90 -14.07 -34.87
C LEU A 355 -12.96 -13.13 -35.61
N GLY A 356 -12.61 -13.48 -36.84
CA GLY A 356 -11.72 -12.68 -37.68
C GLY A 356 -12.45 -11.99 -38.80
N GLY A 357 -12.01 -10.79 -39.16
CA GLY A 357 -12.54 -10.05 -40.28
C GLY A 357 -11.48 -9.17 -40.94
N PHE A 358 -11.55 -9.09 -42.24
CA PHE A 358 -10.81 -8.14 -43.07
C PHE A 358 -11.79 -7.40 -43.97
N PHE A 359 -11.66 -6.10 -44.03
CA PHE A 359 -12.35 -5.25 -44.99
C PHE A 359 -11.36 -4.25 -45.58
N GLY A 360 -11.23 -4.23 -46.90
CA GLY A 360 -10.25 -3.35 -47.51
C GLY A 360 -10.25 -3.45 -49.04
N THR A 361 -9.18 -2.97 -49.60
CA THR A 361 -8.92 -3.05 -51.04
C THR A 361 -7.59 -3.73 -51.31
N VAL A 362 -7.55 -4.54 -52.34
CA VAL A 362 -6.34 -5.27 -52.79
C VAL A 362 -6.23 -5.10 -54.29
N ALA A 363 -5.07 -4.73 -54.77
CA ALA A 363 -4.76 -4.71 -56.22
C ALA A 363 -3.44 -5.44 -56.46
N GLY A 364 -3.36 -6.20 -57.55
CA GLY A 364 -2.15 -6.88 -58.00
C GLY A 364 -1.99 -6.76 -59.53
N SER A 365 -0.81 -6.38 -59.98
CA SER A 365 -0.51 -6.22 -61.40
C SER A 365 0.99 -6.38 -61.64
N SER A 366 1.33 -6.89 -62.86
CA SER A 366 2.73 -6.88 -63.32
C SER A 366 3.24 -5.47 -63.62
N ASP A 367 2.30 -4.49 -63.85
CA ASP A 367 2.59 -3.07 -64.03
C ASP A 367 2.37 -2.30 -62.75
N LEU A 368 3.39 -1.59 -62.26
CA LEU A 368 3.30 -0.73 -61.06
C LEU A 368 2.25 0.36 -61.20
N ASN A 369 2.04 0.86 -62.42
CA ASN A 369 1.05 1.95 -62.66
C ASN A 369 -0.40 1.50 -62.44
N ARG A 370 -0.69 0.20 -62.44
CA ARG A 370 -2.03 -0.34 -62.14
C ARG A 370 -2.26 -0.67 -60.69
N VAL A 371 -1.23 -0.56 -59.87
CA VAL A 371 -1.37 -0.76 -58.40
C VAL A 371 -2.25 0.35 -57.78
N ASN A 372 -2.38 1.51 -58.41
CA ASN A 372 -3.32 2.54 -58.03
C ASN A 372 -4.80 2.08 -58.06
N GLU A 373 -5.13 0.98 -58.71
CA GLU A 373 -6.45 0.34 -58.66
C GLU A 373 -6.84 -0.10 -57.23
N VAL A 374 -5.88 -0.18 -56.31
CA VAL A 374 -6.16 -0.34 -54.85
C VAL A 374 -7.12 0.71 -54.32
N PHE A 375 -7.18 1.90 -54.94
CA PHE A 375 -8.12 2.97 -54.55
C PHE A 375 -9.45 2.90 -55.34
N SER A 376 -9.65 1.89 -56.17
CA SER A 376 -10.88 1.69 -56.93
C SER A 376 -11.86 0.74 -56.24
N ALA A 377 -13.15 0.90 -56.55
CA ALA A 377 -14.18 -0.02 -56.05
C ALA A 377 -13.99 -1.47 -56.51
N ARG A 378 -13.21 -1.72 -57.60
CA ARG A 378 -12.92 -3.04 -58.10
C ARG A 378 -11.96 -3.81 -57.19
N GLY A 379 -11.12 -3.13 -56.42
CA GLY A 379 -10.18 -3.74 -55.44
C GLY A 379 -10.86 -4.13 -54.13
N ILE A 380 -12.12 -3.80 -53.86
CA ILE A 380 -12.78 -4.10 -52.59
C ILE A 380 -12.80 -5.62 -52.34
N GLN A 381 -12.24 -6.01 -51.23
CA GLN A 381 -12.24 -7.36 -50.71
C GLN A 381 -12.70 -7.36 -49.24
N PHE A 382 -13.50 -8.32 -48.89
CA PHE A 382 -13.82 -8.57 -47.49
C PHE A 382 -13.80 -10.09 -47.20
N ALA A 383 -13.38 -10.45 -46.01
CA ALA A 383 -13.47 -11.77 -45.48
C ALA A 383 -13.89 -11.68 -44.03
N PHE A 384 -14.81 -12.49 -43.59
CA PHE A 384 -15.31 -12.53 -42.24
C PHE A 384 -15.73 -13.95 -41.88
N GLY A 385 -15.26 -14.45 -40.72
CA GLY A 385 -15.65 -15.78 -40.29
C GLY A 385 -15.09 -16.16 -38.92
N PRO A 386 -15.75 -17.14 -38.30
CA PRO A 386 -15.22 -17.77 -37.09
C PRO A 386 -14.10 -18.77 -37.44
N SER A 387 -13.13 -18.84 -36.56
CA SER A 387 -12.11 -19.88 -36.55
C SER A 387 -11.89 -20.39 -35.13
N PHE A 388 -11.32 -21.57 -34.98
CA PHE A 388 -10.89 -22.04 -33.67
C PHE A 388 -9.49 -22.64 -33.80
N SER A 389 -8.74 -22.55 -32.70
CA SER A 389 -7.45 -23.24 -32.56
C SER A 389 -7.41 -23.96 -31.21
N TRP A 390 -6.89 -25.18 -31.20
CA TRP A 390 -6.76 -25.98 -30.01
C TRP A 390 -5.38 -26.65 -29.94
N PRO A 391 -4.56 -26.30 -28.92
CA PRO A 391 -3.24 -26.89 -28.76
C PRO A 391 -3.32 -28.33 -28.20
N VAL A 392 -3.73 -29.30 -29.03
CA VAL A 392 -3.99 -30.69 -28.61
C VAL A 392 -2.71 -31.38 -28.13
N LEU A 393 -1.59 -31.15 -28.84
CA LEU A 393 -0.28 -31.72 -28.53
C LEU A 393 0.62 -30.62 -27.93
N ASN A 394 0.50 -30.35 -26.63
CA ASN A 394 1.32 -29.35 -25.95
C ASN A 394 2.42 -29.96 -25.04
N TYR A 395 2.60 -31.29 -25.06
CA TYR A 395 3.61 -32.01 -24.27
C TYR A 395 3.68 -31.63 -22.78
N GLY A 396 2.55 -31.27 -22.21
CA GLY A 396 2.42 -30.88 -20.80
C GLY A 396 2.79 -29.43 -20.49
N GLN A 397 3.17 -28.61 -21.46
CA GLN A 397 3.54 -27.19 -21.24
C GLN A 397 2.42 -26.41 -20.53
N ILE A 398 1.19 -26.43 -21.06
CA ILE A 398 0.05 -25.71 -20.50
C ILE A 398 -0.31 -26.28 -19.13
N THR A 399 -0.36 -27.62 -18.99
CA THR A 399 -0.66 -28.27 -17.71
C THR A 399 0.36 -27.90 -16.63
N ASN A 400 1.64 -27.85 -16.96
CA ASN A 400 2.66 -27.42 -16.02
C ASN A 400 2.58 -25.92 -15.71
N ASN A 401 2.16 -25.07 -16.67
CA ASN A 401 1.88 -23.67 -16.37
C ASN A 401 0.75 -23.51 -15.35
N VAL A 402 -0.33 -24.28 -15.46
CA VAL A 402 -1.40 -24.32 -14.44
C VAL A 402 -0.82 -24.68 -13.06
N ARG A 403 0.03 -25.70 -12.99
CA ARG A 403 0.70 -26.12 -11.74
C ARG A 403 1.62 -25.03 -11.17
N VAL A 404 2.30 -24.27 -12.04
CA VAL A 404 3.10 -23.09 -11.60
C VAL A 404 2.21 -22.05 -10.95
N GLN A 405 1.07 -21.70 -11.57
CA GLN A 405 0.15 -20.71 -10.99
C GLN A 405 -0.46 -21.21 -9.66
N ASP A 406 -0.78 -22.50 -9.57
CA ASP A 406 -1.28 -23.11 -8.33
C ASP A 406 -0.24 -23.07 -7.19
N ALA A 407 1.02 -23.43 -7.47
CA ALA A 407 2.11 -23.34 -6.50
C ALA A 407 2.36 -21.90 -6.02
N ARG A 408 2.23 -20.91 -6.93
CA ARG A 408 2.29 -19.48 -6.57
C ARG A 408 1.15 -19.07 -5.66
N LEU A 409 -0.08 -19.53 -5.94
CA LEU A 409 -1.22 -19.31 -5.04
C LEU A 409 -0.94 -19.88 -3.66
N GLN A 410 -0.46 -21.12 -3.57
CA GLN A 410 -0.15 -21.76 -2.29
C GLN A 410 0.90 -20.97 -1.51
N THR A 411 1.91 -20.42 -2.18
CA THR A 411 2.92 -19.54 -1.56
C THR A 411 2.27 -18.29 -0.96
N LEU A 412 1.35 -17.64 -1.69
CA LEU A 412 0.67 -16.44 -1.20
C LEU A 412 -0.29 -16.74 -0.05
N LEU A 413 -0.96 -17.90 -0.04
CA LEU A 413 -1.79 -18.34 1.08
C LEU A 413 -0.97 -18.57 2.36
N ILE A 414 0.22 -19.17 2.24
CA ILE A 414 1.15 -19.35 3.36
C ILE A 414 1.66 -17.98 3.84
N ASN A 415 2.00 -17.07 2.92
CA ASN A 415 2.43 -15.71 3.27
C ASN A 415 1.33 -14.93 3.99
N TYR A 416 0.07 -15.06 3.57
CA TYR A 416 -1.08 -14.49 4.27
C TYR A 416 -1.16 -14.99 5.72
N GLN A 417 -1.10 -16.31 5.93
CA GLN A 417 -1.12 -16.90 7.28
C GLN A 417 0.04 -16.38 8.14
N ASN A 418 1.25 -16.30 7.57
CA ASN A 418 2.42 -15.77 8.25
C ASN A 418 2.27 -14.27 8.60
N SER A 419 1.65 -13.48 7.72
CA SER A 419 1.36 -12.06 8.01
C SER A 419 0.40 -11.91 9.18
N VAL A 420 -0.62 -12.76 9.28
CA VAL A 420 -1.56 -12.80 10.41
C VAL A 420 -0.82 -13.14 11.73
N LEU A 421 0.07 -14.14 11.71
CA LEU A 421 0.85 -14.52 12.91
C LEU A 421 1.81 -13.39 13.33
N ARG A 422 2.47 -12.74 12.36
CA ARG A 422 3.34 -11.59 12.63
C ARG A 422 2.58 -10.42 13.23
N ALA A 423 1.39 -10.13 12.71
CA ALA A 423 0.54 -9.07 13.23
C ALA A 423 0.14 -9.32 14.71
N GLN A 424 -0.25 -10.54 15.06
CA GLN A 424 -0.54 -10.91 16.45
C GLN A 424 0.69 -10.74 17.34
N LYS A 425 1.87 -11.25 16.90
CA LYS A 425 3.13 -11.05 17.62
C LYS A 425 3.44 -9.58 17.84
N GLU A 426 3.26 -8.72 16.82
CA GLU A 426 3.55 -7.28 16.91
C GLU A 426 2.68 -6.61 17.98
N VAL A 427 1.38 -6.90 18.00
CA VAL A 427 0.45 -6.37 19.01
C VAL A 427 0.86 -6.82 20.40
N GLU A 428 1.07 -8.14 20.61
CA GLU A 428 1.46 -8.68 21.91
C GLU A 428 2.80 -8.11 22.42
N SER A 429 3.80 -8.01 21.54
CA SER A 429 5.10 -7.45 21.88
C SER A 429 5.03 -5.98 22.26
N SER A 430 4.27 -5.19 21.47
CA SER A 430 4.11 -3.75 21.72
C SER A 430 3.29 -3.48 22.98
N LEU A 431 2.25 -4.28 23.21
CA LEU A 431 1.43 -4.21 24.43
C LEU A 431 2.27 -4.53 25.66
N SER A 432 3.05 -5.63 25.62
CA SER A 432 3.98 -5.99 26.68
C SER A 432 4.99 -4.87 26.95
N GLY A 433 5.60 -4.33 25.90
CA GLY A 433 6.53 -3.20 26.00
C GLY A 433 5.90 -1.97 26.67
N PHE A 434 4.66 -1.67 26.33
CA PHE A 434 3.92 -0.56 26.94
C PHE A 434 3.64 -0.79 28.43
N LEU A 435 3.12 -1.96 28.83
CA LEU A 435 2.75 -2.27 30.20
C LEU A 435 3.99 -2.34 31.12
N GLN A 436 5.03 -3.02 30.67
CA GLN A 436 6.29 -3.13 31.45
C GLN A 436 7.04 -1.79 31.47
N GLY A 437 7.02 -1.03 30.37
CA GLY A 437 7.59 0.31 30.30
C GLY A 437 6.95 1.28 31.31
N ARG A 438 5.65 1.21 31.53
CA ARG A 438 4.97 2.00 32.57
C ARG A 438 5.50 1.69 33.96
N THR A 439 5.56 0.40 34.30
CA THR A 439 6.09 -0.03 35.60
C THR A 439 7.52 0.46 35.78
N GLN A 440 8.35 0.34 34.74
CA GLN A 440 9.73 0.84 34.77
C GLN A 440 9.81 2.34 34.99
N VAL A 441 9.03 3.15 34.27
CA VAL A 441 8.98 4.62 34.44
C VAL A 441 8.55 5.00 35.86
N ASP A 442 7.56 4.33 36.45
CA ASP A 442 7.10 4.63 37.81
C ASP A 442 8.16 4.28 38.87
N LEU A 443 8.93 3.21 38.68
CA LEU A 443 10.06 2.85 39.54
C LEU A 443 11.21 3.85 39.38
N LEU A 444 11.55 4.25 38.16
CA LEU A 444 12.62 5.23 37.91
C LEU A 444 12.26 6.63 38.44
N ARG A 445 11.00 7.03 38.43
CA ARG A 445 10.57 8.28 39.09
C ARG A 445 10.86 8.26 40.59
N ARG A 446 10.63 7.11 41.27
CA ARG A 446 10.96 6.96 42.68
C ARG A 446 12.47 6.98 42.89
N SER A 447 13.24 6.35 41.98
CA SER A 447 14.70 6.37 42.02
C SER A 447 15.25 7.80 41.90
N VAL A 448 14.74 8.59 40.94
CA VAL A 448 15.15 10.00 40.78
C VAL A 448 14.84 10.81 42.04
N ALA A 449 13.68 10.64 42.67
CA ALA A 449 13.31 11.34 43.88
C ALA A 449 14.28 10.98 45.02
N ALA A 450 14.55 9.71 45.23
CA ALA A 450 15.51 9.23 46.27
C ALA A 450 16.94 9.72 46.01
N ALA A 451 17.43 9.67 44.74
CA ALA A 451 18.76 10.15 44.37
C ALA A 451 18.88 11.68 44.53
N THR A 452 17.82 12.44 44.29
CA THR A 452 17.78 13.90 44.53
C THR A 452 17.94 14.23 46.00
N ASP A 453 17.20 13.54 46.88
CA ASP A 453 17.34 13.71 48.33
C ASP A 453 18.69 13.25 48.85
N ALA A 454 19.22 12.13 48.32
CA ALA A 454 20.55 11.64 48.67
C ALA A 454 21.66 12.66 48.35
N LEU A 455 21.62 13.27 47.16
CA LEU A 455 22.57 14.32 46.76
C LEU A 455 22.44 15.56 47.64
N ARG A 456 21.22 15.98 47.96
CA ARG A 456 20.99 17.14 48.86
C ARG A 456 21.62 16.90 50.24
N ILE A 457 21.43 15.70 50.82
CA ILE A 457 21.97 15.34 52.13
C ILE A 457 23.51 15.19 52.05
N ALA A 458 24.05 14.55 51.00
CA ALA A 458 25.49 14.36 50.81
C ALA A 458 26.21 15.74 50.72
N LEU A 459 25.69 16.68 49.98
CA LEU A 459 26.22 18.05 49.88
C LEU A 459 26.22 18.78 51.20
N GLU A 460 25.16 18.68 52.01
CA GLU A 460 25.08 19.29 53.32
C GLU A 460 26.11 18.67 54.30
N GLN A 461 26.21 17.32 54.35
CA GLN A 461 27.17 16.64 55.17
C GLN A 461 28.63 16.96 54.79
N TYR A 462 28.92 17.09 53.47
CA TYR A 462 30.23 17.52 53.01
C TYR A 462 30.55 18.93 53.42
N ARG A 463 29.61 19.88 53.32
CA ARG A 463 29.78 21.24 53.79
C ARG A 463 30.08 21.33 55.27
N LEU A 464 29.40 20.50 56.08
CA LEU A 464 29.62 20.40 57.52
C LEU A 464 30.93 19.64 57.88
N GLY A 465 31.62 19.06 56.94
CA GLY A 465 32.85 18.30 57.14
C GLY A 465 32.64 16.91 57.76
N THR A 466 31.40 16.42 57.80
CA THR A 466 31.04 15.11 58.41
C THR A 466 31.16 13.93 57.42
N ARG A 467 31.29 14.19 56.13
CA ARG A 467 31.49 13.20 55.08
C ARG A 467 32.55 13.65 54.08
N ASP A 468 33.16 12.69 53.38
CA ASP A 468 34.13 12.92 52.32
C ASP A 468 33.43 13.33 50.99
N PHE A 469 34.24 13.85 50.07
CA PHE A 469 33.73 14.31 48.75
C PHE A 469 33.29 13.16 47.85
N THR A 470 33.84 11.96 48.03
CA THR A 470 33.46 10.76 47.26
C THR A 470 31.99 10.44 47.40
N THR A 471 31.40 10.70 48.61
CA THR A 471 29.97 10.54 48.85
C THR A 471 29.14 11.48 47.99
N VAL A 472 29.59 12.73 47.80
CA VAL A 472 28.94 13.71 46.93
C VAL A 472 29.03 13.28 45.47
N LEU A 473 30.21 12.89 45.00
CA LEU A 473 30.41 12.43 43.61
C LEU A 473 29.55 11.22 43.28
N THR A 474 29.49 10.22 44.18
CA THR A 474 28.63 9.06 43.99
C THR A 474 27.14 9.44 43.90
N ALA A 475 26.71 10.37 44.75
CA ALA A 475 25.33 10.84 44.74
C ALA A 475 25.00 11.63 43.44
N GLU A 476 25.95 12.46 42.94
CA GLU A 476 25.82 13.18 41.67
C GLU A 476 25.73 12.23 40.47
N GLN A 477 26.61 11.23 40.41
CA GLN A 477 26.59 10.22 39.33
C GLN A 477 25.30 9.42 39.36
N ASN A 478 24.85 8.98 40.51
CA ASN A 478 23.60 8.22 40.67
C ASN A 478 22.37 9.06 40.25
N LEU A 479 22.35 10.34 40.63
CA LEU A 479 21.25 11.22 40.22
C LEU A 479 21.23 11.44 38.71
N TYR A 480 22.37 11.77 38.09
CA TYR A 480 22.48 11.91 36.65
C TYR A 480 22.04 10.65 35.90
N GLN A 481 22.51 9.50 36.33
CA GLN A 481 22.16 8.20 35.75
C GLN A 481 20.65 7.93 35.87
N ALA A 482 20.07 8.11 37.06
CA ALA A 482 18.64 7.89 37.30
C ALA A 482 17.76 8.83 36.45
N GLN A 483 18.16 10.11 36.30
CA GLN A 483 17.45 11.08 35.46
C GLN A 483 17.53 10.71 33.98
N ASN A 484 18.72 10.29 33.52
CA ASN A 484 18.93 9.87 32.12
C ASN A 484 18.13 8.61 31.81
N ASP A 485 18.16 7.60 32.71
CA ASP A 485 17.39 6.36 32.56
C ASP A 485 15.89 6.63 32.54
N LEU A 486 15.39 7.55 33.36
CA LEU A 486 13.99 7.97 33.34
C LEU A 486 13.60 8.63 32.00
N ALA A 487 14.46 9.48 31.44
CA ALA A 487 14.21 10.11 30.14
C ALA A 487 14.15 9.05 29.02
N ILE A 488 15.10 8.12 28.97
CA ILE A 488 15.12 7.02 28.01
C ILE A 488 13.89 6.13 28.17
N ALA A 489 13.57 5.71 29.41
CA ALA A 489 12.41 4.86 29.67
C ALA A 489 11.09 5.54 29.29
N SER A 490 10.98 6.86 29.52
CA SER A 490 9.79 7.65 29.12
C SER A 490 9.66 7.73 27.61
N GLY A 491 10.76 7.92 26.88
CA GLY A 491 10.77 7.87 25.42
C GLY A 491 10.38 6.49 24.88
N ASN A 492 10.96 5.43 25.44
CA ASN A 492 10.66 4.06 25.05
C ASN A 492 9.20 3.67 25.34
N LEU A 493 8.62 4.15 26.43
CA LEU A 493 7.22 3.94 26.76
C LEU A 493 6.30 4.56 25.69
N SER A 494 6.58 5.80 25.29
CA SER A 494 5.82 6.48 24.24
C SER A 494 5.99 5.82 22.87
N ALA A 495 7.22 5.40 22.54
CA ALA A 495 7.51 4.65 21.31
C ALA A 495 6.82 3.27 21.29
N SER A 496 6.69 2.60 22.44
CA SER A 496 5.95 1.34 22.56
C SER A 496 4.46 1.52 22.28
N LEU A 497 3.87 2.64 22.71
CA LEU A 497 2.49 2.99 22.39
C LEU A 497 2.31 3.27 20.89
N VAL A 498 3.23 4.01 20.27
CA VAL A 498 3.23 4.23 18.81
C VAL A 498 3.29 2.89 18.08
N SER A 499 4.21 2.00 18.48
CA SER A 499 4.33 0.66 17.90
C SER A 499 3.07 -0.17 18.08
N LEU A 500 2.37 -0.04 19.19
CA LEU A 500 1.09 -0.71 19.43
C LEU A 500 0.01 -0.22 18.45
N TYR A 501 -0.16 1.10 18.28
CA TYR A 501 -1.13 1.64 17.33
C TYR A 501 -0.80 1.31 15.87
N ARG A 502 0.49 1.28 15.51
CA ARG A 502 0.94 0.76 14.22
C ARG A 502 0.55 -0.70 14.04
N ALA A 503 0.82 -1.55 15.05
CA ALA A 503 0.48 -2.98 15.01
C ALA A 503 -1.04 -3.22 14.92
N LEU A 504 -1.85 -2.31 15.45
CA LEU A 504 -3.30 -2.30 15.32
C LEU A 504 -3.79 -1.79 13.96
N GLY A 505 -2.89 -1.32 13.09
CA GLY A 505 -3.22 -0.82 11.76
C GLY A 505 -3.97 0.51 11.78
N GLY A 506 -3.71 1.38 12.77
CA GLY A 506 -4.35 2.68 12.90
C GLY A 506 -3.72 3.75 12.00
N GLY A 507 -4.52 4.76 11.60
CA GLY A 507 -4.04 5.98 10.94
C GLY A 507 -4.25 6.04 9.41
N TRP A 508 -4.55 4.95 8.74
CA TRP A 508 -4.77 4.97 7.28
C TRP A 508 -6.11 5.62 6.87
N GLN A 509 -7.07 5.66 7.78
CA GLN A 509 -8.41 6.21 7.53
C GLN A 509 -8.40 7.70 7.17
N ILE A 510 -7.36 8.45 7.55
CA ILE A 510 -7.19 9.87 7.15
C ILE A 510 -7.16 10.06 5.62
N ARG A 511 -6.88 8.98 4.87
CA ARG A 511 -6.96 8.98 3.41
C ARG A 511 -8.39 9.02 2.89
N GLU A 512 -9.37 8.59 3.65
CA GLU A 512 -10.74 8.49 3.17
C GLU A 512 -11.26 9.86 2.71
N GLY A 513 -11.78 9.91 1.50
CA GLY A 513 -12.20 11.17 0.86
C GLY A 513 -11.08 11.98 0.19
N ASN A 514 -9.81 11.57 0.29
CA ASN A 514 -8.66 12.23 -0.34
C ASN A 514 -8.13 11.45 -1.55
N GLU A 515 -7.46 12.15 -2.46
CA GLU A 515 -6.80 11.56 -3.62
C GLU A 515 -5.45 10.91 -3.22
N PHE A 516 -5.00 9.92 -4.00
CA PHE A 516 -3.73 9.22 -3.77
C PHE A 516 -2.49 10.05 -4.09
N VAL A 517 -2.62 11.10 -4.92
CA VAL A 517 -1.52 11.97 -5.33
C VAL A 517 -1.92 13.44 -5.17
N ASN A 518 -0.97 14.28 -4.84
CA ASN A 518 -1.18 15.71 -4.69
C ASN A 518 -1.41 16.40 -6.06
N ALA A 519 -1.93 17.63 -6.03
CA ALA A 519 -2.28 18.40 -7.23
C ALA A 519 -1.07 18.59 -8.16
N ALA A 520 0.11 18.89 -7.62
CA ALA A 520 1.32 19.14 -8.41
C ALA A 520 1.74 17.89 -9.20
N THR A 521 1.74 16.72 -8.58
CA THR A 521 2.05 15.44 -9.26
C THR A 521 1.01 15.12 -10.32
N ARG A 522 -0.26 15.33 -10.01
CA ARG A 522 -1.36 15.14 -10.95
C ARG A 522 -1.20 15.99 -12.20
N ASP A 523 -0.90 17.28 -12.03
CA ASP A 523 -0.72 18.22 -13.14
C ASP A 523 0.52 17.86 -13.99
N GLN A 524 1.62 17.43 -13.37
CA GLN A 524 2.77 16.88 -14.08
C GLN A 524 2.45 15.63 -14.89
N MET A 525 1.64 14.70 -14.35
CA MET A 525 1.22 13.50 -15.07
C MET A 525 0.34 13.84 -16.28
N ARG A 526 -0.59 14.79 -16.11
CA ARG A 526 -1.46 15.26 -17.19
C ARG A 526 -0.73 15.99 -18.30
N SER A 527 0.29 16.77 -17.98
CA SER A 527 1.09 17.48 -18.99
C SER A 527 1.86 16.52 -19.91
N ARG A 528 2.12 15.29 -19.48
CA ARG A 528 2.85 14.27 -20.24
C ARG A 528 1.96 13.33 -21.02
N THR A 529 0.76 13.03 -20.50
CA THR A 529 -0.12 11.99 -21.05
C THR A 529 -1.58 12.31 -20.76
N ASN A 530 -2.46 12.00 -21.71
CA ASN A 530 -3.90 12.12 -21.49
C ASN A 530 -4.40 11.01 -20.56
N TRP A 531 -4.65 11.34 -19.31
CA TRP A 531 -5.17 10.42 -18.29
C TRP A 531 -6.70 10.29 -18.32
N GLY A 532 -7.41 11.07 -19.12
CA GLY A 532 -8.88 11.05 -19.22
C GLY A 532 -9.53 11.11 -17.83
N LYS A 533 -10.48 10.20 -17.59
CA LYS A 533 -11.22 10.13 -16.32
C LYS A 533 -10.45 9.51 -15.15
N LEU A 534 -9.28 8.92 -15.38
CA LEU A 534 -8.47 8.33 -14.30
C LEU A 534 -7.89 9.41 -13.38
N LEU A 535 -7.65 10.63 -13.92
CA LEU A 535 -7.27 11.82 -13.16
C LEU A 535 -8.22 12.98 -13.51
N PRO A 536 -9.38 13.12 -12.84
CA PRO A 536 -10.37 14.15 -13.16
C PRO A 536 -9.83 15.56 -12.88
N GLU A 537 -10.29 16.54 -13.66
CA GLU A 537 -9.83 17.95 -13.56
C GLU A 537 -10.16 18.59 -12.21
N ASN A 538 -11.29 18.25 -11.65
CA ASN A 538 -11.86 18.93 -10.48
C ASN A 538 -11.62 18.23 -9.16
N GLY A 539 -10.59 17.41 -9.02
CA GLY A 539 -10.14 16.87 -7.73
C GLY A 539 -11.24 16.35 -6.79
N LYS A 540 -12.41 15.98 -7.31
CA LYS A 540 -13.41 15.29 -6.50
C LYS A 540 -12.96 13.85 -6.38
N PRO A 541 -12.61 13.39 -5.17
CA PRO A 541 -12.29 12.00 -4.96
C PRO A 541 -13.45 11.17 -5.51
N GLN A 542 -13.14 10.16 -6.31
CA GLN A 542 -14.14 9.17 -6.63
C GLN A 542 -14.49 8.53 -5.30
N ALA A 543 -15.74 8.68 -4.85
CA ALA A 543 -16.20 8.24 -3.56
C ALA A 543 -15.62 6.86 -3.24
N PRO A 544 -15.02 6.66 -2.09
CA PRO A 544 -14.60 5.34 -1.66
C PRO A 544 -15.85 4.48 -1.73
N THR A 545 -15.73 3.32 -2.34
CA THR A 545 -16.84 2.37 -2.35
C THR A 545 -17.00 1.92 -0.90
N PRO A 546 -18.07 2.32 -0.20
CA PRO A 546 -18.23 2.01 1.21
C PRO A 546 -18.22 0.50 1.38
N GLY A 547 -17.40 0.00 2.30
CA GLY A 547 -17.31 -1.41 2.62
C GLY A 547 -17.11 -2.24 1.36
N LEU A 548 -15.87 -2.31 0.87
CA LEU A 548 -15.55 -3.18 -0.26
C LEU A 548 -16.01 -4.59 0.06
N PRO A 549 -17.07 -5.11 -0.59
CA PRO A 549 -17.35 -6.54 -0.53
C PRO A 549 -16.07 -7.24 -0.96
N GLY A 550 -15.80 -8.41 -0.37
CA GLY A 550 -14.66 -9.20 -0.78
C GLY A 550 -14.63 -9.43 -2.28
N PRO A 551 -13.48 -9.80 -2.87
CA PRO A 551 -13.36 -10.03 -4.33
C PRO A 551 -14.41 -10.98 -4.90
N ALA A 552 -14.97 -11.87 -4.05
CA ALA A 552 -16.01 -12.83 -4.41
C ALA A 552 -17.39 -12.20 -4.68
N ASP A 553 -17.67 -11.02 -4.15
CA ASP A 553 -19.00 -10.40 -4.22
C ASP A 553 -19.15 -9.38 -5.36
N ARG A 554 -18.07 -9.05 -6.05
CA ARG A 554 -18.06 -8.16 -7.22
C ARG A 554 -17.77 -8.97 -8.47
N GLY A 555 -18.74 -9.08 -9.35
CA GLY A 555 -18.43 -9.42 -10.74
C GLY A 555 -17.51 -8.33 -11.35
N PRO A 556 -16.60 -8.69 -12.26
CA PRO A 556 -15.75 -7.71 -12.93
C PRO A 556 -16.60 -6.68 -13.67
N ASP A 557 -16.31 -5.39 -13.49
CA ASP A 557 -16.96 -4.32 -14.28
C ASP A 557 -16.33 -4.29 -15.67
N VAL A 558 -16.92 -5.07 -16.57
CA VAL A 558 -16.47 -5.21 -17.98
C VAL A 558 -17.02 -4.14 -18.92
N ARG A 559 -17.52 -3.01 -18.40
CA ARG A 559 -17.95 -1.92 -19.25
C ARG A 559 -16.76 -1.26 -19.96
N PRO A 560 -16.91 -0.94 -21.26
CA PRO A 560 -15.83 -0.26 -21.97
C PRO A 560 -15.50 1.06 -21.28
N PRO A 561 -14.21 1.39 -21.15
CA PRO A 561 -13.83 2.71 -20.71
C PRO A 561 -14.42 3.75 -21.66
N LYS A 562 -15.07 4.78 -21.13
CA LYS A 562 -15.45 5.93 -21.95
C LYS A 562 -14.18 6.73 -22.18
N TRP A 563 -13.64 6.61 -23.38
CA TRP A 563 -12.47 7.34 -23.86
C TRP A 563 -12.73 8.85 -23.86
#